data_f7fa232c2c1a1b77a8ddd75ba500c054
#
_entry.id   f7fa232c2c1a1b77a8ddd75ba500c054
#
_cell.length_a   1.000
_cell.length_b   1.000
_cell.length_c   1.000
_cell.angle_alpha   90.00
_cell.angle_beta   90.00
_cell.angle_gamma   90.00
#
_symmetry.space_group_name_H-M   'P 1'
#
loop_
_entity.id
_entity.type
_entity.pdbx_description
1 polymer ?
#
loop_
_entity_poly.entity_id
_entity_poly.type
_entity_poly.pdbx_seq_one_letter_code
_entity_poly.pdbx_strand_id
1 'polypeptide(L)'
;DQDGIPDLVTNGTTEIGNADSTFSNVYLNTNSGNNQDPLAPSALTAFAVSTRAIFSWGAGSDDIDEPTGLTYNIRIGTSSGGSELMSSAVPFNSSNVGHRLIREFNEIPHGTYYWAVQTVDGSGNTSGWSQQDTLFIARLVASTQSLPGVYYSSAGWADYTEDGIPDLALTGVTFSG
;
A
#
# COMPACT_ATOMS: atom_id res chain seq x y z
N ASP A 1 7.76 -19.77 23.54
CA ASP A 1 9.05 -20.42 23.46
C ASP A 1 10.02 -19.73 22.47
N GLN A 2 9.56 -18.74 21.75
CA GLN A 2 10.30 -17.92 20.77
C GLN A 2 10.66 -18.68 19.46
N ASP A 3 9.85 -19.65 19.08
CA ASP A 3 10.02 -20.42 17.84
C ASP A 3 9.40 -19.74 16.59
N GLY A 4 8.78 -18.59 16.76
CA GLY A 4 8.12 -17.83 15.68
C GLY A 4 6.72 -18.35 15.32
N ILE A 5 6.18 -19.29 16.08
CA ILE A 5 4.86 -19.89 15.85
C ILE A 5 3.92 -19.41 16.96
N PRO A 6 2.72 -18.92 16.64
CA PRO A 6 1.80 -18.43 17.66
C PRO A 6 1.38 -19.49 18.66
N ASP A 7 1.57 -19.19 19.95
CA ASP A 7 1.09 -19.99 21.07
C ASP A 7 -0.29 -19.48 21.55
N LEU A 8 -1.05 -20.36 22.18
CA LEU A 8 -2.35 -20.00 22.75
C LEU A 8 -2.28 -19.96 24.27
N VAL A 9 -2.66 -18.84 24.87
CA VAL A 9 -2.88 -18.70 26.31
C VAL A 9 -4.37 -18.56 26.57
N THR A 10 -4.90 -19.46 27.39
CA THR A 10 -6.28 -19.38 27.87
C THR A 10 -6.29 -19.17 29.38
N ASN A 11 -7.15 -18.28 29.83
CA ASN A 11 -7.42 -18.05 31.24
C ASN A 11 -8.92 -18.02 31.47
N GLY A 12 -9.34 -18.39 32.66
CA GLY A 12 -10.75 -18.38 32.99
C GLY A 12 -10.99 -18.68 34.48
N THR A 13 -12.25 -18.58 34.85
CA THR A 13 -12.75 -18.97 36.17
C THR A 13 -13.78 -20.09 36.00
N THR A 14 -13.73 -21.09 36.84
CA THR A 14 -14.78 -22.09 36.97
C THR A 14 -15.39 -22.00 38.37
N GLU A 15 -16.70 -22.03 38.45
CA GLU A 15 -17.44 -22.16 39.71
C GLU A 15 -17.71 -23.63 39.96
N ILE A 16 -17.13 -24.18 41.04
CA ILE A 16 -17.36 -25.54 41.47
C ILE A 16 -17.95 -25.47 42.89
N GLY A 17 -19.26 -25.59 43.00
CA GLY A 17 -19.97 -25.40 44.25
C GLY A 17 -19.94 -23.92 44.68
N ASN A 18 -19.49 -23.62 45.89
CA ASN A 18 -19.38 -22.25 46.42
C ASN A 18 -17.93 -21.72 46.37
N ALA A 19 -17.08 -22.26 45.54
CA ALA A 19 -15.70 -21.83 45.42
C ALA A 19 -15.37 -21.49 43.95
N ASP A 20 -14.85 -20.26 43.75
CA ASP A 20 -14.29 -19.86 42.46
C ASP A 20 -12.86 -20.38 42.31
N SER A 21 -12.61 -21.06 41.23
CA SER A 21 -11.26 -21.52 40.86
C SER A 21 -10.82 -20.80 39.57
N THR A 22 -9.65 -20.19 39.59
CA THR A 22 -9.03 -19.60 38.39
C THR A 22 -8.05 -20.57 37.76
N PHE A 23 -8.01 -20.60 36.43
CA PHE A 23 -7.02 -21.38 35.69
C PHE A 23 -6.35 -20.52 34.61
N SER A 24 -5.09 -20.86 34.32
CA SER A 24 -4.37 -20.36 33.17
C SER A 24 -3.67 -21.55 32.51
N ASN A 25 -3.93 -21.75 31.24
CA ASN A 25 -3.26 -22.76 30.43
C ASN A 25 -2.48 -22.11 29.30
N VAL A 26 -1.26 -22.58 29.08
CA VAL A 26 -0.45 -22.21 27.91
C VAL A 26 -0.41 -23.46 27.02
N TYR A 27 -0.83 -23.29 25.78
CA TYR A 27 -0.73 -24.32 24.76
C TYR A 27 0.35 -23.89 23.78
N LEU A 28 1.48 -24.58 23.80
CA LEU A 28 2.57 -24.34 22.86
C LEU A 28 2.20 -25.00 21.53
N ASN A 29 2.31 -24.23 20.47
CA ASN A 29 2.20 -24.76 19.12
C ASN A 29 3.52 -25.47 18.79
N THR A 30 3.55 -26.79 18.91
CA THR A 30 4.75 -27.60 18.65
C THR A 30 4.89 -28.00 17.18
N ASN A 31 4.26 -27.28 16.28
CA ASN A 31 4.46 -27.52 14.86
C ASN A 31 5.90 -27.14 14.49
N SER A 32 6.76 -28.12 14.32
CA SER A 32 8.20 -27.95 14.10
C SER A 32 8.59 -27.52 12.67
N GLY A 33 7.66 -26.97 11.93
CA GLY A 33 7.97 -26.29 10.67
C GLY A 33 8.72 -24.98 10.96
N ASN A 34 9.92 -24.80 10.45
CA ASN A 34 10.55 -23.49 10.43
C ASN A 34 9.65 -22.56 9.63
N ASN A 35 8.95 -21.63 10.29
CA ASN A 35 8.26 -20.55 9.63
C ASN A 35 9.31 -19.64 8.97
N GLN A 36 9.29 -19.52 7.65
CA GLN A 36 10.18 -18.67 6.91
C GLN A 36 9.57 -17.28 6.77
N ASP A 37 10.41 -16.30 6.46
CA ASP A 37 9.91 -14.97 6.12
C ASP A 37 9.04 -15.03 4.86
N PRO A 38 7.88 -14.36 4.84
CA PRO A 38 7.01 -14.34 3.66
C PRO A 38 7.70 -13.68 2.46
N LEU A 39 7.17 -13.90 1.28
CA LEU A 39 7.65 -13.24 0.07
C LEU A 39 6.97 -11.89 -0.13
N ALA A 40 7.75 -10.92 -0.63
CA ALA A 40 7.25 -9.59 -0.92
C ALA A 40 6.14 -9.60 -1.98
N PRO A 41 5.17 -8.66 -1.90
CA PRO A 41 4.15 -8.50 -2.91
C PRO A 41 4.74 -8.14 -4.27
N SER A 42 4.00 -8.49 -5.32
CA SER A 42 4.30 -8.14 -6.71
C SER A 42 3.13 -7.40 -7.36
N ALA A 43 3.21 -7.13 -8.65
CA ALA A 43 2.17 -6.46 -9.42
C ALA A 43 1.71 -5.13 -8.78
N LEU A 44 2.68 -4.31 -8.39
CA LEU A 44 2.42 -2.98 -7.86
C LEU A 44 1.83 -2.09 -8.95
N THR A 45 0.76 -1.38 -8.62
CA THR A 45 0.15 -0.37 -9.49
C THR A 45 -0.29 0.84 -8.68
N ALA A 46 -0.07 2.02 -9.23
CA ALA A 46 -0.58 3.25 -8.63
C ALA A 46 -1.13 4.19 -9.71
N PHE A 47 -2.19 4.90 -9.38
CA PHE A 47 -2.71 5.98 -10.23
C PHE A 47 -3.27 7.10 -9.37
N ALA A 48 -3.31 8.30 -9.95
CA ALA A 48 -3.89 9.46 -9.31
C ALA A 48 -4.90 10.17 -10.23
N VAL A 49 -5.96 10.68 -9.62
CA VAL A 49 -6.92 11.57 -10.28
C VAL A 49 -7.00 12.84 -9.44
N SER A 50 -6.47 13.93 -9.97
CA SER A 50 -6.29 15.17 -9.21
C SER A 50 -5.44 14.89 -7.95
N THR A 51 -5.95 15.16 -6.76
CA THR A 51 -5.28 14.93 -5.48
C THR A 51 -5.65 13.61 -4.80
N ARG A 52 -6.44 12.75 -5.45
CA ARG A 52 -6.76 11.41 -4.97
C ARG A 52 -5.80 10.40 -5.58
N ALA A 53 -5.07 9.66 -4.76
CA ALA A 53 -4.15 8.61 -5.19
C ALA A 53 -4.59 7.24 -4.67
N ILE A 54 -4.43 6.22 -5.50
CA ILE A 54 -4.74 4.83 -5.19
C ILE A 54 -3.51 3.99 -5.48
N PHE A 55 -3.09 3.22 -4.49
CA PHE A 55 -1.99 2.27 -4.55
C PHE A 55 -2.57 0.87 -4.38
N SER A 56 -2.19 -0.08 -5.21
CA SER A 56 -2.62 -1.47 -5.12
C SER A 56 -1.50 -2.43 -5.50
N TRP A 57 -1.61 -3.66 -5.03
CA TRP A 57 -0.59 -4.70 -5.21
C TRP A 57 -1.22 -6.08 -5.24
N GLY A 58 -0.49 -7.07 -5.77
CA GLY A 58 -0.86 -8.47 -5.68
C GLY A 58 -0.59 -9.02 -4.27
N ALA A 59 -1.25 -10.12 -3.92
CA ALA A 59 -1.00 -10.78 -2.65
C ALA A 59 0.46 -11.28 -2.56
N GLY A 60 1.03 -11.21 -1.37
CA GLY A 60 2.24 -11.93 -1.01
C GLY A 60 1.99 -13.43 -0.93
N SER A 61 3.03 -14.19 -0.61
CA SER A 61 2.93 -15.61 -0.34
C SER A 61 3.81 -16.00 0.84
N ASP A 62 3.44 -17.07 1.50
CA ASP A 62 4.13 -17.63 2.65
C ASP A 62 4.16 -19.16 2.56
N ASP A 63 5.01 -19.82 3.34
CA ASP A 63 5.11 -21.27 3.38
C ASP A 63 4.09 -21.94 4.33
N ILE A 64 3.55 -21.17 5.28
CA ILE A 64 2.59 -21.64 6.28
C ILE A 64 1.24 -20.92 6.14
N ASP A 65 1.25 -19.62 5.98
CA ASP A 65 0.04 -18.80 5.95
C ASP A 65 -0.59 -18.72 4.55
N GLU A 66 -1.89 -18.97 4.48
CA GLU A 66 -2.68 -18.72 3.27
C GLU A 66 -2.66 -17.23 2.91
N PRO A 67 -2.69 -16.85 1.62
CA PRO A 67 -2.62 -15.46 1.20
C PRO A 67 -3.67 -14.53 1.84
N THR A 68 -4.82 -15.08 2.24
CA THR A 68 -5.88 -14.35 2.94
C THR A 68 -5.57 -14.07 4.41
N GLY A 69 -4.62 -14.79 5.00
CA GLY A 69 -4.11 -14.57 6.36
C GLY A 69 -3.04 -13.49 6.43
N LEU A 70 -2.38 -13.21 5.31
CA LEU A 70 -1.29 -12.25 5.25
C LEU A 70 -1.78 -10.81 5.42
N THR A 71 -0.94 -9.98 6.00
CA THR A 71 -1.15 -8.54 6.16
C THR A 71 -0.02 -7.76 5.51
N TYR A 72 -0.18 -6.44 5.38
CA TYR A 72 0.75 -5.64 4.58
C TYR A 72 1.17 -4.36 5.28
N ASN A 73 2.44 -4.00 5.07
CA ASN A 73 2.96 -2.67 5.32
C ASN A 73 3.21 -1.97 3.98
N ILE A 74 2.81 -0.73 3.88
CA ILE A 74 3.17 0.17 2.79
C ILE A 74 3.99 1.34 3.34
N ARG A 75 5.02 1.74 2.64
CA ARG A 75 5.71 3.01 2.86
C ARG A 75 5.55 3.88 1.63
N ILE A 76 5.37 5.17 1.85
CA ILE A 76 5.22 6.17 0.78
C ILE A 76 5.98 7.42 1.22
N GLY A 77 6.87 7.88 0.38
CA GLY A 77 7.66 9.09 0.64
C GLY A 77 7.91 9.93 -0.59
N THR A 78 8.51 11.09 -0.42
CA THR A 78 8.89 12.03 -1.49
C THR A 78 10.32 11.81 -1.99
N SER A 79 11.02 10.86 -1.39
CA SER A 79 12.36 10.43 -1.79
C SER A 79 12.43 8.90 -1.90
N SER A 80 13.40 8.40 -2.66
CA SER A 80 13.62 6.95 -2.77
C SER A 80 13.88 6.33 -1.40
N GLY A 81 13.12 5.30 -1.03
CA GLY A 81 13.17 4.66 0.28
C GLY A 81 12.49 5.44 1.41
N GLY A 82 11.99 6.64 1.13
CA GLY A 82 11.32 7.50 2.09
C GLY A 82 9.96 6.98 2.57
N SER A 83 9.45 7.60 3.63
CA SER A 83 8.19 7.22 4.28
C SER A 83 7.46 8.44 4.89
N GLU A 84 7.67 9.62 4.32
CA GLU A 84 7.18 10.89 4.87
C GLU A 84 5.66 11.01 4.79
N LEU A 85 5.02 10.40 3.79
CA LEU A 85 3.56 10.38 3.67
C LEU A 85 2.94 9.22 4.44
N MET A 86 3.57 8.06 4.42
CA MET A 86 3.11 6.90 5.18
C MET A 86 4.30 6.09 5.67
N SER A 87 4.44 6.02 7.00
CA SER A 87 5.52 5.30 7.66
C SER A 87 5.15 3.84 7.84
N SER A 88 6.13 2.98 7.65
CA SER A 88 6.09 1.57 8.03
C SER A 88 6.53 1.32 9.48
N ALA A 89 6.82 2.38 10.25
CA ALA A 89 7.14 2.24 11.66
C ALA A 89 5.86 1.89 12.45
N VAL A 90 5.53 0.62 12.46
CA VAL A 90 4.41 0.05 13.21
C VAL A 90 4.95 -0.82 14.35
N PRO A 91 4.19 -1.03 15.43
CA PRO A 91 4.59 -1.98 16.47
C PRO A 91 4.87 -3.37 15.91
N PHE A 92 5.73 -4.12 16.60
CA PHE A 92 6.01 -5.51 16.25
C PHE A 92 4.72 -6.33 16.09
N ASN A 93 4.68 -7.23 15.14
CA ASN A 93 3.51 -8.04 14.77
C ASN A 93 2.28 -7.24 14.34
N SER A 94 2.46 -6.06 13.78
CA SER A 94 1.35 -5.27 13.23
C SER A 94 1.65 -4.80 11.82
N SER A 95 0.58 -4.47 11.10
CA SER A 95 0.66 -3.92 9.75
C SER A 95 -0.07 -2.58 9.70
N ASN A 96 0.33 -1.71 8.75
CA ASN A 96 -0.30 -0.40 8.62
C ASN A 96 -1.48 -0.38 7.63
N VAL A 97 -1.74 -1.50 6.94
CA VAL A 97 -2.86 -1.64 5.99
C VAL A 97 -3.80 -2.80 6.33
N GLY A 98 -3.37 -3.75 7.16
CA GLY A 98 -4.10 -5.00 7.42
C GLY A 98 -4.10 -5.92 6.19
N HIS A 99 -5.16 -6.69 6.01
CA HIS A 99 -5.31 -7.66 4.91
C HIS A 99 -5.64 -7.04 3.53
N ARG A 100 -5.71 -5.71 3.44
CA ARG A 100 -6.10 -5.04 2.21
C ARG A 100 -4.96 -5.02 1.19
N LEU A 101 -5.29 -5.23 -0.07
CA LEU A 101 -4.38 -5.12 -1.22
C LEU A 101 -4.45 -3.76 -1.91
N ILE A 102 -5.02 -2.78 -1.21
CA ILE A 102 -5.25 -1.44 -1.73
C ILE A 102 -5.14 -0.40 -0.62
N ARG A 103 -4.55 0.74 -0.92
CA ARG A 103 -4.54 1.93 -0.07
C ARG A 103 -4.88 3.16 -0.87
N GLU A 104 -5.80 3.95 -0.36
CA GLU A 104 -6.25 5.20 -0.95
C GLU A 104 -5.89 6.39 -0.05
N PHE A 105 -5.51 7.49 -0.70
CA PHE A 105 -5.30 8.79 -0.09
C PHE A 105 -6.13 9.83 -0.82
N ASN A 106 -6.81 10.66 -0.04
CA ASN A 106 -7.43 11.87 -0.55
C ASN A 106 -6.51 13.07 -0.23
N GLU A 107 -6.54 14.08 -1.06
CA GLU A 107 -5.80 15.33 -0.85
C GLU A 107 -4.28 15.15 -0.73
N ILE A 108 -3.71 14.20 -1.48
CA ILE A 108 -2.27 14.04 -1.58
C ILE A 108 -1.68 15.23 -2.38
N PRO A 109 -0.63 15.92 -1.88
CA PRO A 109 -0.01 17.02 -2.60
C PRO A 109 0.54 16.63 -3.97
N HIS A 110 0.72 17.59 -4.86
CA HIS A 110 1.40 17.37 -6.13
C HIS A 110 2.86 17.01 -5.90
N GLY A 111 3.39 16.14 -6.72
CA GLY A 111 4.79 15.71 -6.61
C GLY A 111 5.01 14.27 -7.05
N THR A 112 6.26 13.85 -6.95
CA THR A 112 6.66 12.45 -7.18
C THR A 112 6.70 11.73 -5.85
N TYR A 113 6.07 10.57 -5.81
CA TYR A 113 6.03 9.68 -4.65
C TYR A 113 6.68 8.36 -4.97
N TYR A 114 7.51 7.89 -4.05
CA TYR A 114 8.18 6.59 -4.08
C TYR A 114 7.50 5.69 -3.06
N TRP A 115 7.16 4.48 -3.47
CA TRP A 115 6.44 3.59 -2.58
C TRP A 115 6.85 2.13 -2.74
N ALA A 116 6.68 1.36 -1.69
CA ALA A 116 6.93 -0.08 -1.67
C ALA A 116 6.05 -0.74 -0.62
N VAL A 117 5.83 -2.05 -0.77
CA VAL A 117 4.98 -2.85 0.10
C VAL A 117 5.76 -4.04 0.64
N GLN A 118 5.44 -4.44 1.85
CA GLN A 118 6.01 -5.57 2.58
C GLN A 118 4.89 -6.46 3.06
N THR A 119 5.05 -7.77 2.95
CA THR A 119 4.14 -8.76 3.53
C THR A 119 4.49 -8.99 5.00
N VAL A 120 3.48 -9.25 5.82
CA VAL A 120 3.61 -9.66 7.23
C VAL A 120 2.79 -10.91 7.41
N ASP A 121 3.38 -11.98 7.94
CA ASP A 121 2.73 -13.25 8.22
C ASP A 121 1.95 -13.25 9.55
N GLY A 122 1.29 -14.35 9.87
CA GLY A 122 0.52 -14.52 11.11
C GLY A 122 1.39 -14.56 12.38
N SER A 123 2.68 -14.83 12.25
CA SER A 123 3.66 -14.84 13.34
C SER A 123 4.35 -13.49 13.54
N GLY A 124 4.15 -12.58 12.58
CA GLY A 124 4.74 -11.24 12.59
C GLY A 124 6.10 -11.15 11.89
N ASN A 125 6.55 -12.21 11.18
CA ASN A 125 7.72 -12.10 10.32
C ASN A 125 7.38 -11.24 9.11
N THR A 126 8.38 -10.57 8.56
CA THR A 126 8.18 -9.64 7.45
C THR A 126 9.04 -10.01 6.27
N SER A 127 8.49 -9.90 5.08
CA SER A 127 9.27 -9.99 3.84
C SER A 127 10.28 -8.84 3.71
N GLY A 128 11.20 -8.94 2.78
CA GLY A 128 11.82 -7.75 2.22
C GLY A 128 10.77 -6.80 1.60
N TRP A 129 11.16 -5.56 1.36
CA TRP A 129 10.32 -4.63 0.58
C TRP A 129 10.21 -5.10 -0.87
N SER A 130 9.04 -4.92 -1.47
CA SER A 130 8.86 -5.07 -2.92
C SER A 130 9.83 -4.16 -3.69
N GLN A 131 10.00 -4.42 -4.98
CA GLN A 131 10.61 -3.41 -5.84
C GLN A 131 9.85 -2.09 -5.66
N GLN A 132 10.61 -1.00 -5.47
CA GLN A 132 10.04 0.33 -5.32
C GLN A 132 9.44 0.78 -6.65
N ASP A 133 8.27 1.39 -6.59
CA ASP A 133 7.60 2.02 -7.72
C ASP A 133 7.38 3.51 -7.47
N THR A 134 6.97 4.25 -8.48
CA THR A 134 6.78 5.70 -8.43
C THR A 134 5.39 6.11 -8.90
N LEU A 135 4.83 7.14 -8.26
CA LEU A 135 3.61 7.82 -8.68
C LEU A 135 3.88 9.31 -8.82
N PHE A 136 3.64 9.84 -10.01
CA PHE A 136 3.68 11.28 -10.25
C PHE A 136 2.27 11.87 -10.21
N ILE A 137 2.08 12.91 -9.38
CA ILE A 137 0.82 13.65 -9.27
C ILE A 137 1.03 15.05 -9.84
N ALA A 138 0.51 15.25 -11.05
CA ALA A 138 0.66 16.50 -11.77
C ALA A 138 -0.09 17.66 -11.09
N ARG A 139 0.51 18.83 -11.12
CA ARG A 139 -0.17 20.09 -10.79
C ARG A 139 -0.76 20.66 -12.06
N LEU A 140 -2.07 20.60 -12.19
CA LEU A 140 -2.76 21.36 -13.24
C LEU A 140 -2.93 22.80 -12.78
N VAL A 141 -2.29 23.73 -13.47
CA VAL A 141 -2.45 25.16 -13.24
C VAL A 141 -3.19 25.74 -14.45
N ALA A 142 -4.23 26.53 -14.19
CA ALA A 142 -4.91 27.23 -15.28
C ALA A 142 -3.90 28.09 -16.02
N SER A 143 -3.76 27.87 -17.33
CA SER A 143 -2.91 28.72 -18.17
C SER A 143 -3.54 30.10 -18.28
N THR A 144 -2.71 31.13 -18.17
CA THR A 144 -3.10 32.51 -18.51
C THR A 144 -3.07 32.75 -20.01
N GLN A 145 -2.61 31.78 -20.80
CA GLN A 145 -2.63 31.86 -22.25
C GLN A 145 -4.05 31.68 -22.80
N SER A 146 -4.50 32.62 -23.59
CA SER A 146 -5.73 32.48 -24.34
C SER A 146 -5.49 31.50 -25.48
N LEU A 147 -6.13 30.35 -25.43
CA LEU A 147 -6.18 29.46 -26.58
C LEU A 147 -7.16 30.04 -27.61
N PRO A 148 -6.86 29.94 -28.91
CA PRO A 148 -7.81 30.37 -29.95
C PRO A 148 -9.09 29.52 -29.82
N GLY A 149 -10.24 30.17 -29.95
CA GLY A 149 -11.51 29.45 -30.03
C GLY A 149 -11.52 28.53 -31.24
N VAL A 150 -11.71 27.26 -31.04
CA VAL A 150 -11.78 26.25 -32.10
C VAL A 150 -13.13 25.53 -32.05
N TYR A 151 -13.69 25.18 -33.21
CA TYR A 151 -14.87 24.34 -33.33
C TYR A 151 -14.55 23.07 -34.10
N TYR A 152 -15.37 22.03 -33.98
CA TYR A 152 -15.03 20.68 -34.43
C TYR A 152 -13.68 20.21 -33.89
N SER A 153 -13.45 20.44 -32.58
CA SER A 153 -12.15 20.26 -31.95
C SER A 153 -12.01 18.87 -31.33
N SER A 154 -10.77 18.41 -31.30
CA SER A 154 -10.33 17.26 -30.48
C SER A 154 -9.14 17.68 -29.63
N ALA A 155 -9.07 17.16 -28.41
CA ALA A 155 -7.97 17.40 -27.51
C ALA A 155 -7.38 16.06 -27.05
N GLY A 156 -6.06 16.00 -26.95
CA GLY A 156 -5.33 14.84 -26.46
C GLY A 156 -4.15 15.29 -25.59
N TRP A 157 -3.82 14.48 -24.59
CA TRP A 157 -2.64 14.65 -23.76
C TRP A 157 -1.54 13.71 -24.21
N ALA A 158 -0.35 14.20 -24.45
CA ALA A 158 0.85 13.43 -24.71
C ALA A 158 2.08 14.26 -24.31
N ASP A 159 3.16 13.62 -23.94
CA ASP A 159 4.45 14.27 -23.77
C ASP A 159 5.08 14.50 -25.15
N TYR A 160 4.76 15.64 -25.74
CA TYR A 160 5.17 16.00 -27.10
C TYR A 160 6.55 16.66 -27.12
N THR A 161 6.95 17.24 -26.00
CA THR A 161 8.24 17.91 -25.83
C THR A 161 9.31 16.98 -25.26
N GLU A 162 8.95 15.74 -24.88
CA GLU A 162 9.82 14.72 -24.28
C GLU A 162 10.51 15.23 -22.98
N ASP A 163 9.82 16.11 -22.23
CA ASP A 163 10.32 16.67 -20.98
C ASP A 163 9.78 15.94 -19.72
N GLY A 164 8.99 14.87 -19.92
CA GLY A 164 8.36 14.08 -18.86
C GLY A 164 7.06 14.68 -18.34
N ILE A 165 6.57 15.77 -18.93
CA ILE A 165 5.34 16.45 -18.55
C ILE A 165 4.33 16.33 -19.71
N PRO A 166 3.09 15.87 -19.47
CA PRO A 166 2.09 15.80 -20.53
C PRO A 166 1.73 17.18 -21.09
N ASP A 167 1.81 17.31 -22.40
CA ASP A 167 1.37 18.46 -23.15
C ASP A 167 -0.07 18.30 -23.65
N LEU A 168 -0.76 19.42 -23.84
CA LEU A 168 -2.09 19.43 -24.43
C LEU A 168 -2.00 19.71 -25.93
N ALA A 169 -2.32 18.71 -26.76
CA ALA A 169 -2.55 18.91 -28.18
C ALA A 169 -4.02 19.25 -28.44
N LEU A 170 -4.27 20.39 -29.08
CA LEU A 170 -5.61 20.83 -29.47
C LEU A 170 -5.67 20.98 -31.00
N THR A 171 -6.62 20.29 -31.61
CA THR A 171 -6.90 20.42 -33.05
C THR A 171 -8.32 20.91 -33.26
N GLY A 172 -8.52 21.66 -34.34
CA GLY A 172 -9.84 22.19 -34.67
C GLY A 172 -9.77 23.29 -35.75
N VAL A 173 -10.90 23.86 -36.07
CA VAL A 173 -11.03 24.93 -37.06
C VAL A 173 -11.22 26.26 -36.32
N THR A 174 -10.40 27.26 -36.65
CA THR A 174 -10.56 28.60 -36.13
C THR A 174 -11.46 29.44 -37.06
N PHE A 175 -12.25 30.33 -36.49
CA PHE A 175 -12.89 31.37 -37.29
C PHE A 175 -11.84 32.38 -37.74
N SER A 176 -11.63 32.50 -39.05
CA SER A 176 -11.01 33.68 -39.64
C SER A 176 -12.12 34.66 -40.00
N GLY A 177 -12.30 35.69 -39.19
CA GLY A 177 -13.17 36.83 -39.51
C GLY A 177 -12.62 37.64 -40.62
#